data_0dcbe4e58e7dd550eea02b63d8b88244
#
_entry.id   0dcbe4e58e7dd550eea02b63d8b88244
#
_cell.length_a   1.000
_cell.length_b   1.000
_cell.length_c   1.000
_cell.angle_alpha   90.00
_cell.angle_beta   90.00
_cell.angle_gamma   90.00
#
_symmetry.space_group_name_H-M   'P 1'
#
loop_
_entity.id
_entity.type
_entity.pdbx_description
1 polymer ?
#
loop_
_entity_poly.entity_id
_entity_poly.type
_entity_poly.pdbx_seq_one_letter_code
_entity_poly.pdbx_strand_id
1 'polypeptide(L)'
;MINTPSLTKEPLPLPTPNVIRVPARDIPVQAAWDVVVCGAGPAGCAAALAARRSGLSVLLLEKQGQLGGRGTAGLVSHWLGGRTATGGWVVGGIFREFSEEDHAVPFRFLV
;
A
#
# COMPACT_ATOMS: atom_id res chain seq x y z
N MET A 1 -16.16 -44.26 -0.98
CA MET A 1 -15.96 -43.46 0.22
C MET A 1 -14.52 -42.94 0.19
N ILE A 2 -14.33 -41.66 -0.08
CA ILE A 2 -13.00 -41.05 -0.09
C ILE A 2 -12.71 -40.63 1.35
N ASN A 3 -11.71 -41.27 1.96
CA ASN A 3 -11.27 -40.97 3.31
C ASN A 3 -10.48 -39.66 3.28
N THR A 4 -11.08 -38.55 3.69
CA THR A 4 -10.42 -37.26 3.79
C THR A 4 -9.58 -37.25 5.06
N PRO A 5 -8.25 -37.18 4.99
CA PRO A 5 -7.43 -37.09 6.19
C PRO A 5 -7.74 -35.78 6.91
N SER A 6 -7.96 -35.85 8.22
CA SER A 6 -8.16 -34.72 9.11
C SER A 6 -6.91 -33.80 9.07
N LEU A 7 -7.08 -32.59 8.57
CA LEU A 7 -6.04 -31.55 8.53
C LEU A 7 -5.93 -30.77 9.85
N THR A 8 -6.08 -31.46 11.00
CA THR A 8 -5.72 -30.88 12.29
C THR A 8 -4.21 -30.99 12.49
N LYS A 9 -3.47 -30.18 11.72
CA LYS A 9 -2.06 -29.99 11.99
C LYS A 9 -1.96 -29.04 13.20
N GLU A 10 -1.43 -29.52 14.32
CA GLU A 10 -1.10 -28.61 15.41
C GLU A 10 -0.24 -27.46 14.91
N PRO A 11 -0.49 -26.22 15.35
CA PRO A 11 0.34 -25.11 14.96
C PRO A 11 1.79 -25.38 15.39
N LEU A 12 2.72 -25.25 14.45
CA LEU A 12 4.15 -25.34 14.74
C LEU A 12 4.48 -24.37 15.87
N PRO A 13 5.19 -24.82 16.91
CA PRO A 13 5.64 -23.93 17.97
C PRO A 13 6.48 -22.81 17.35
N LEU A 14 6.10 -21.57 17.63
CA LEU A 14 6.85 -20.41 17.18
C LEU A 14 8.28 -20.51 17.77
N PRO A 15 9.32 -20.28 16.97
CA PRO A 15 10.69 -20.27 17.48
C PRO A 15 10.79 -19.21 18.58
N THR A 16 11.51 -19.54 19.65
CA THR A 16 11.80 -18.59 20.74
C THR A 16 12.42 -17.33 20.11
N PRO A 17 11.84 -16.14 20.30
CA PRO A 17 12.33 -14.95 19.63
C PRO A 17 13.78 -14.69 20.07
N ASN A 18 14.71 -14.66 19.10
CA ASN A 18 16.04 -14.13 19.32
C ASN A 18 15.91 -12.63 19.57
N VAL A 19 16.08 -12.22 20.81
CA VAL A 19 15.97 -10.81 21.19
C VAL A 19 17.34 -10.13 21.04
N ILE A 20 17.41 -9.14 20.15
CA ILE A 20 18.55 -8.23 20.08
C ILE A 20 18.22 -7.02 20.94
N ARG A 21 18.99 -6.78 21.99
CA ARG A 21 18.86 -5.58 22.82
C ARG A 21 19.58 -4.43 22.14
N VAL A 22 18.84 -3.39 21.76
CA VAL A 22 19.40 -2.12 21.27
C VAL A 22 19.55 -1.19 22.48
N PRO A 23 20.69 -0.51 22.66
CA PRO A 23 20.86 0.48 23.72
C PRO A 23 19.80 1.57 23.64
N ALA A 24 19.32 2.05 24.79
CA ALA A 24 18.44 3.21 24.85
C ALA A 24 19.15 4.43 24.24
N ARG A 25 18.43 5.18 23.43
CA ARG A 25 18.93 6.40 22.79
C ARG A 25 17.84 7.44 22.71
N ASP A 26 18.19 8.69 22.79
CA ASP A 26 17.29 9.81 22.52
C ASP A 26 17.12 9.98 21.01
N ILE A 27 15.87 10.04 20.56
CA ILE A 27 15.53 10.28 19.16
C ILE A 27 14.84 11.63 19.07
N PRO A 28 15.37 12.57 18.29
CA PRO A 28 14.75 13.88 18.15
C PRO A 28 13.39 13.77 17.43
N VAL A 29 12.38 14.42 17.99
CA VAL A 29 11.07 14.55 17.36
C VAL A 29 11.11 15.80 16.47
N GLN A 30 10.90 15.62 15.16
CA GLN A 30 10.98 16.73 14.21
C GLN A 30 9.67 17.51 14.06
N ALA A 31 8.54 16.82 14.04
CA ALA A 31 7.23 17.44 13.88
C ALA A 31 6.11 16.51 14.36
N ALA A 32 4.91 17.09 14.54
CA ALA A 32 3.67 16.35 14.76
C ALA A 32 2.80 16.42 13.52
N TRP A 33 2.19 15.30 13.14
CA TRP A 33 1.30 15.14 12.01
C TRP A 33 0.04 14.40 12.45
N ASP A 34 -1.11 14.73 11.86
CA ASP A 34 -2.36 14.00 12.16
C ASP A 34 -2.29 12.55 11.69
N VAL A 35 -1.64 12.33 10.54
CA VAL A 35 -1.48 11.00 9.94
C VAL A 35 -0.06 10.83 9.41
N VAL A 36 0.56 9.70 9.74
CA VAL A 36 1.83 9.26 9.15
C VAL A 36 1.58 7.98 8.36
N VAL A 37 1.87 8.01 7.06
CA VAL A 37 1.76 6.86 6.17
C VAL A 37 3.16 6.33 5.85
N CYS A 38 3.43 5.09 6.21
CA CYS A 38 4.71 4.44 5.96
C CYS A 38 4.64 3.55 4.72
N GLY A 39 5.34 3.96 3.68
CA GLY A 39 5.37 3.32 2.37
C GLY A 39 4.45 4.03 1.36
N ALA A 40 5.03 4.51 0.27
CA ALA A 40 4.32 5.22 -0.80
C ALA A 40 4.07 4.34 -2.03
N GLY A 41 3.71 3.07 -1.83
CA GLY A 41 3.12 2.25 -2.86
C GLY A 41 1.70 2.74 -3.22
N PRO A 42 0.98 2.07 -4.14
CA PRO A 42 -0.35 2.51 -4.55
C PRO A 42 -1.32 2.73 -3.39
N ALA A 43 -1.32 1.82 -2.42
CA ALA A 43 -2.17 1.91 -1.24
C ALA A 43 -1.78 3.08 -0.32
N GLY A 44 -0.47 3.30 -0.09
CA GLY A 44 0.02 4.40 0.73
C GLY A 44 -0.26 5.75 0.08
N CYS A 45 -0.07 5.88 -1.22
CA CYS A 45 -0.43 7.09 -1.96
C CYS A 45 -1.92 7.38 -1.86
N ALA A 46 -2.78 6.36 -2.03
CA ALA A 46 -4.22 6.51 -1.90
C ALA A 46 -4.64 6.90 -0.47
N ALA A 47 -4.04 6.27 0.54
CA ALA A 47 -4.32 6.59 1.94
C ALA A 47 -3.91 8.02 2.30
N ALA A 48 -2.71 8.45 1.88
CA ALA A 48 -2.21 9.80 2.11
C ALA A 48 -3.10 10.84 1.43
N LEU A 49 -3.50 10.58 0.17
CA LEU A 49 -4.38 11.47 -0.57
C LEU A 49 -5.77 11.58 0.07
N ALA A 50 -6.34 10.46 0.49
CA ALA A 50 -7.64 10.44 1.17
C ALA A 50 -7.59 11.22 2.48
N ALA A 51 -6.58 11.00 3.32
CA ALA A 51 -6.39 11.73 4.56
C ALA A 51 -6.20 13.24 4.31
N ARG A 52 -5.42 13.62 3.31
CA ARG A 52 -5.22 15.03 2.95
C ARG A 52 -6.50 15.69 2.44
N ARG A 53 -7.31 15.00 1.65
CA ARG A 53 -8.63 15.48 1.18
C ARG A 53 -9.62 15.66 2.34
N SER A 54 -9.43 14.94 3.44
CA SER A 54 -10.19 15.12 4.69
C SER A 54 -9.70 16.29 5.55
N GLY A 55 -8.74 17.08 5.09
CA GLY A 55 -8.24 18.27 5.76
C GLY A 55 -7.10 18.01 6.77
N LEU A 56 -6.65 16.76 6.90
CA LEU A 56 -5.61 16.37 7.86
C LEU A 56 -4.21 16.75 7.36
N SER A 57 -3.29 17.03 8.29
CA SER A 57 -1.86 17.11 8.01
C SER A 57 -1.30 15.69 7.84
N VAL A 58 -0.58 15.44 6.74
CA VAL A 58 -0.14 14.09 6.38
C VAL A 58 1.34 14.08 6.09
N LEU A 59 2.05 13.14 6.71
CA LEU A 59 3.42 12.79 6.36
C LEU A 59 3.42 11.44 5.63
N LEU A 60 3.90 11.42 4.39
CA LEU A 60 4.13 10.21 3.62
C LEU A 60 5.62 9.87 3.63
N LEU A 61 5.98 8.72 4.17
CA LEU A 61 7.36 8.24 4.26
C LEU A 61 7.59 7.16 3.20
N GLU A 62 8.61 7.36 2.37
CA GLU A 62 9.06 6.38 1.39
C GLU A 62 10.58 6.22 1.47
N LYS A 63 11.05 4.97 1.43
CA LYS A 63 12.49 4.67 1.47
C LYS A 63 13.16 4.76 0.10
N GLN A 64 12.38 4.66 -0.97
CA GLN A 64 12.87 4.79 -2.34
C GLN A 64 12.73 6.24 -2.81
N GLY A 65 13.51 6.64 -3.78
CA GLY A 65 13.47 7.99 -4.34
C GLY A 65 12.24 8.28 -5.23
N GLN A 66 11.26 7.35 -5.28
CA GLN A 66 10.11 7.44 -6.17
C GLN A 66 8.85 6.90 -5.49
N LEU A 67 7.75 7.63 -5.63
CA LEU A 67 6.42 7.21 -5.15
C LEU A 67 5.76 6.27 -6.16
N GLY A 68 4.67 5.59 -5.75
CA GLY A 68 3.83 4.76 -6.61
C GLY A 68 4.17 3.27 -6.60
N GLY A 69 5.35 2.88 -6.10
CA GLY A 69 5.75 1.48 -5.92
C GLY A 69 5.61 0.66 -7.22
N ARG A 70 4.66 -0.31 -7.24
CA ARG A 70 4.46 -1.18 -8.41
C ARG A 70 3.97 -0.42 -9.66
N GLY A 71 3.20 0.63 -9.49
CA GLY A 71 2.70 1.45 -10.60
C GLY A 71 3.76 2.36 -11.23
N THR A 72 4.92 2.50 -10.60
CA THR A 72 6.04 3.32 -11.09
C THR A 72 7.31 2.51 -11.19
N ALA A 73 8.14 2.46 -10.14
CA ALA A 73 9.39 1.70 -10.12
C ALA A 73 9.21 0.18 -10.38
N GLY A 74 8.07 -0.38 -10.04
CA GLY A 74 7.71 -1.79 -10.30
C GLY A 74 7.27 -2.08 -11.71
N LEU A 75 7.14 -1.07 -12.59
CA LEU A 75 6.84 -1.18 -14.03
C LEU A 75 5.54 -1.93 -14.34
N VAL A 76 4.57 -1.95 -13.44
CA VAL A 76 3.23 -2.47 -13.73
C VAL A 76 2.47 -1.44 -14.55
N SER A 77 2.33 -1.71 -15.84
CA SER A 77 1.79 -0.76 -16.83
C SER A 77 0.27 -0.66 -16.87
N HIS A 78 -0.45 -1.61 -16.24
CA HIS A 78 -1.91 -1.63 -16.27
C HIS A 78 -2.50 -1.89 -14.90
N TRP A 79 -3.51 -1.10 -14.54
CA TRP A 79 -4.33 -1.32 -13.37
C TRP A 79 -5.42 -2.35 -13.70
N LEU A 80 -5.22 -3.60 -13.29
CA LEU A 80 -6.17 -4.67 -13.53
C LEU A 80 -7.17 -4.80 -12.38
N GLY A 81 -8.39 -5.21 -12.72
CA GLY A 81 -9.51 -5.34 -11.78
C GLY A 81 -10.32 -4.05 -11.68
N GLY A 82 -11.20 -3.98 -10.71
CA GLY A 82 -12.07 -2.83 -10.51
C GLY A 82 -13.27 -2.74 -11.45
N ARG A 83 -13.35 -3.58 -12.49
CA ARG A 83 -14.49 -3.69 -13.39
C ARG A 83 -15.02 -5.13 -13.51
N THR A 84 -16.32 -5.26 -13.76
CA THR A 84 -16.95 -6.53 -14.13
C THR A 84 -16.58 -6.92 -15.56
N ALA A 85 -16.89 -8.16 -15.96
CA ALA A 85 -16.75 -8.60 -17.35
C ALA A 85 -17.61 -7.77 -18.34
N THR A 86 -18.68 -7.14 -17.85
CA THR A 86 -19.57 -6.27 -18.64
C THR A 86 -19.13 -4.79 -18.59
N GLY A 87 -17.97 -4.48 -18.00
CA GLY A 87 -17.39 -3.14 -17.95
C GLY A 87 -17.85 -2.25 -16.79
N GLY A 88 -18.79 -2.71 -15.95
CA GLY A 88 -19.26 -1.94 -14.79
C GLY A 88 -18.18 -1.83 -13.69
N TRP A 89 -18.08 -0.68 -13.03
CA TRP A 89 -17.16 -0.49 -11.93
C TRP A 89 -17.61 -1.25 -10.66
N VAL A 90 -16.69 -1.99 -10.02
CA VAL A 90 -16.88 -2.67 -8.72
C VAL A 90 -15.99 -2.10 -7.63
N VAL A 91 -14.92 -1.37 -8.01
CA VAL A 91 -14.04 -0.63 -7.11
C VAL A 91 -14.15 0.84 -7.42
N GLY A 92 -14.40 1.64 -6.41
CA GLY A 92 -14.55 3.09 -6.51
C GLY A 92 -13.40 3.89 -5.92
N GLY A 93 -13.68 5.18 -5.66
CA GLY A 93 -12.75 6.10 -5.01
C GLY A 93 -11.47 6.34 -5.80
N ILE A 94 -10.36 6.51 -5.09
CA ILE A 94 -9.05 6.86 -5.65
C ILE A 94 -8.54 5.83 -6.67
N PHE A 95 -8.85 4.54 -6.47
CA PHE A 95 -8.48 3.52 -7.45
C PHE A 95 -9.14 3.80 -8.81
N ARG A 96 -10.42 4.16 -8.80
CA ARG A 96 -11.14 4.51 -10.02
C ARG A 96 -10.56 5.74 -10.69
N GLU A 97 -10.24 6.79 -9.93
CA GLU A 97 -9.59 8.00 -10.44
C GLU A 97 -8.30 7.66 -11.18
N PHE A 98 -7.39 6.91 -10.54
CA PHE A 98 -6.14 6.49 -11.17
C PHE A 98 -6.35 5.67 -12.44
N SER A 99 -7.34 4.76 -12.44
CA SER A 99 -7.62 3.90 -13.59
C SER A 99 -8.30 4.64 -14.75
N GLU A 100 -9.08 5.68 -14.49
CA GLU A 100 -9.72 6.50 -15.51
C GLU A 100 -8.73 7.47 -16.16
N GLU A 101 -7.81 8.04 -15.37
CA GLU A 101 -6.75 8.90 -15.87
C GLU A 101 -5.73 8.14 -16.73
N ASP A 102 -5.44 6.87 -16.40
CA ASP A 102 -4.51 6.01 -17.16
C ASP A 102 -5.00 5.75 -18.60
N HIS A 103 -6.30 5.83 -18.87
CA HIS A 103 -6.87 5.75 -20.21
C HIS A 103 -6.85 7.07 -20.98
N ALA A 104 -6.70 8.18 -20.29
CA ALA A 104 -6.79 9.52 -20.88
C ALA A 104 -5.44 10.17 -21.19
N VAL A 105 -4.34 9.67 -20.62
CA VAL A 105 -3.01 10.27 -20.76
C VAL A 105 -1.99 9.19 -21.11
N PRO A 106 -1.33 9.25 -22.27
CA PRO A 106 -0.15 8.44 -22.50
C PRO A 106 0.88 8.85 -21.44
N PHE A 107 1.33 7.88 -20.65
CA PHE A 107 2.23 8.02 -19.51
C PHE A 107 3.10 9.28 -19.57
N ARG A 108 2.73 10.31 -18.83
CA ARG A 108 3.62 11.38 -18.47
C ARG A 108 4.12 11.09 -17.06
N PHE A 109 5.29 10.48 -16.97
CA PHE A 109 6.07 10.54 -15.75
C PHE A 109 6.36 12.01 -15.45
N LEU A 110 5.69 12.59 -14.46
CA LEU A 110 6.16 13.81 -13.84
C LEU A 110 7.27 13.41 -12.87
N VAL A 111 8.48 13.62 -13.27
CA VAL A 111 9.69 13.58 -12.43
C VAL A 111 9.73 14.87 -11.63
#